data_1ac299803e395300994852260183100a
#
_entry.id   1ac299803e395300994852260183100a
#
_cell.length_a   1.000
_cell.length_b   1.000
_cell.length_c   1.000
_cell.angle_alpha   90.00
_cell.angle_beta   90.00
_cell.angle_gamma   90.00
#
_symmetry.space_group_name_H-M   'P 1'
#
loop_
_entity.id
_entity.type
_entity.pdbx_description
1 polymer ?
#
loop_
_entity_poly.entity_id
_entity_poly.type
_entity_poly.pdbx_seq_one_letter_code
_entity_poly.pdbx_strand_id
1 'polypeptide(L)'
;MESYKIIIKRRCLILNALALICAAFIVVFRFGFSKLFAGNEVFNFQEGLLSAFVLLPLIKAIRYHKAQKDETALRKLYNDENDERKKFIRQKSGMPLMQITSGLMIFAGIIIGYVNKTIFYTLVFAAMAQMTIAVIIKTFYMKKL
;
A
#
# COMPACT_ATOMS: atom_id res chain seq x y z
N MET A 1 5.58 -15.85 22.76
CA MET A 1 4.34 -15.32 22.18
C MET A 1 3.91 -13.99 22.77
N GLU A 2 4.08 -13.77 24.07
CA GLU A 2 3.72 -12.47 24.69
C GLU A 2 4.48 -11.28 24.09
N SER A 3 5.78 -11.40 23.91
CA SER A 3 6.60 -10.34 23.28
C SER A 3 6.07 -9.96 21.87
N TYR A 4 5.66 -10.95 21.10
CA TYR A 4 5.10 -10.71 19.77
C TYR A 4 3.72 -10.03 19.84
N LYS A 5 2.90 -10.39 20.83
CA LYS A 5 1.61 -9.73 21.09
C LYS A 5 1.75 -8.22 21.38
N ILE A 6 2.79 -7.86 22.14
CA ILE A 6 3.13 -6.45 22.43
C ILE A 6 3.51 -5.72 21.14
N ILE A 7 4.34 -6.35 20.30
CA ILE A 7 4.74 -5.79 19.00
C ILE A 7 3.50 -5.54 18.11
N ILE A 8 2.60 -6.52 18.03
CA ILE A 8 1.37 -6.41 17.22
C ILE A 8 0.45 -5.30 17.76
N LYS A 9 0.32 -5.17 19.09
CA LYS A 9 -0.44 -4.09 19.72
C LYS A 9 0.11 -2.70 19.33
N ARG A 10 1.43 -2.53 19.39
CA ARG A 10 2.12 -1.29 18.98
C ARG A 10 1.92 -1.00 17.49
N ARG A 11 2.08 -2.01 16.63
CA ARG A 11 1.85 -1.87 15.18
C ARG A 11 0.40 -1.50 14.85
N CYS A 12 -0.56 -2.11 15.54
CA CYS A 12 -1.99 -1.78 15.39
C CYS A 12 -2.26 -0.32 15.73
N LEU A 13 -1.69 0.19 16.82
CA LEU A 13 -1.81 1.58 17.23
C LEU A 13 -1.21 2.53 16.20
N ILE A 14 -0.01 2.23 15.69
CA ILE A 14 0.65 3.02 14.64
C ILE A 14 -0.19 3.04 13.35
N LEU A 15 -0.73 1.90 12.92
CA LEU A 15 -1.57 1.82 11.73
C LEU A 15 -2.87 2.61 11.87
N ASN A 16 -3.51 2.58 13.04
CA ASN A 16 -4.70 3.37 13.30
C ASN A 16 -4.39 4.88 13.32
N ALA A 17 -3.29 5.28 13.96
CA ALA A 17 -2.84 6.68 13.94
C ALA A 17 -2.54 7.15 12.51
N LEU A 18 -1.84 6.33 11.71
CA LEU A 18 -1.57 6.61 10.31
C LEU A 18 -2.86 6.77 9.50
N ALA A 19 -3.83 5.87 9.67
CA ALA A 19 -5.11 5.95 8.99
C ALA A 19 -5.88 7.24 9.35
N LEU A 20 -5.86 7.64 10.63
CA LEU A 20 -6.49 8.89 11.08
C LEU A 20 -5.81 10.12 10.48
N ILE A 21 -4.47 10.16 10.45
CA ILE A 21 -3.72 11.26 9.84
C ILE A 21 -4.04 11.36 8.35
N CYS A 22 -4.04 10.22 7.63
CA CYS A 22 -4.40 10.20 6.21
C CYS A 22 -5.85 10.63 5.97
N ALA A 23 -6.79 10.21 6.82
CA ALA A 23 -8.18 10.62 6.71
C ALA A 23 -8.35 12.14 6.94
N ALA A 24 -7.68 12.69 7.96
CA ALA A 24 -7.66 14.13 8.20
C ALA A 24 -7.07 14.90 7.02
N PHE A 25 -5.99 14.38 6.43
CA PHE A 25 -5.36 14.98 5.24
C PHE A 25 -6.32 14.99 4.04
N ILE A 26 -7.07 13.90 3.80
CA ILE A 26 -8.08 13.85 2.72
C ILE A 26 -9.14 14.93 2.92
N VAL A 27 -9.65 15.08 4.15
CA VAL A 27 -10.68 16.09 4.47
C VAL A 27 -10.14 17.48 4.14
N VAL A 28 -8.95 17.84 4.64
CA VAL A 28 -8.31 19.13 4.40
C VAL A 28 -8.08 19.35 2.89
N PHE A 29 -7.57 18.34 2.20
CA PHE A 29 -7.25 18.39 0.77
C PHE A 29 -8.54 18.60 -0.05
N ARG A 30 -9.59 17.87 0.25
CA ARG A 30 -10.87 17.96 -0.43
C ARG A 30 -11.55 19.33 -0.21
N PHE A 31 -11.64 19.79 1.03
CA PHE A 31 -12.27 21.08 1.33
C PHE A 31 -11.44 22.28 0.87
N GLY A 32 -10.09 22.18 0.92
CA GLY A 32 -9.21 23.27 0.55
C GLY A 32 -9.04 23.44 -0.97
N PHE A 33 -8.99 22.35 -1.71
CA PHE A 33 -8.55 22.37 -3.11
C PHE A 33 -9.60 21.94 -4.14
N SER A 34 -10.73 21.35 -3.72
CA SER A 34 -11.74 20.83 -4.65
C SER A 34 -12.31 21.90 -5.61
N LYS A 35 -12.48 23.13 -5.14
CA LYS A 35 -12.97 24.22 -5.98
C LYS A 35 -11.96 24.67 -7.05
N LEU A 36 -10.66 24.59 -6.74
CA LEU A 36 -9.58 25.00 -7.65
C LEU A 36 -9.32 23.97 -8.74
N PHE A 37 -9.52 22.69 -8.44
CA PHE A 37 -9.18 21.55 -9.30
C PHE A 37 -10.40 20.71 -9.70
N ALA A 38 -11.61 21.27 -9.60
CA ALA A 38 -12.82 20.57 -9.99
C ALA A 38 -12.73 20.09 -11.46
N GLY A 39 -12.95 18.80 -11.69
CA GLY A 39 -12.85 18.16 -13.00
C GLY A 39 -11.44 17.82 -13.48
N ASN A 40 -10.41 18.08 -12.68
CA ASN A 40 -9.04 17.65 -13.01
C ASN A 40 -8.84 16.16 -12.71
N GLU A 41 -8.51 15.39 -13.75
CA GLU A 41 -8.36 13.93 -13.66
C GLU A 41 -7.20 13.51 -12.74
N VAL A 42 -6.11 14.29 -12.72
CA VAL A 42 -4.96 14.07 -11.85
C VAL A 42 -5.36 14.25 -10.38
N PHE A 43 -6.18 15.28 -10.11
CA PHE A 43 -6.71 15.52 -8.76
C PHE A 43 -7.64 14.39 -8.30
N ASN A 44 -8.54 13.92 -9.17
CA ASN A 44 -9.42 12.80 -8.87
C ASN A 44 -8.63 11.51 -8.61
N PHE A 45 -7.54 11.27 -9.37
CA PHE A 45 -6.65 10.14 -9.13
C PHE A 45 -5.93 10.25 -7.77
N GLN A 46 -5.48 11.44 -7.40
CA GLN A 46 -4.88 11.67 -6.07
C GLN A 46 -5.86 11.38 -4.93
N GLU A 47 -7.12 11.80 -5.04
CA GLU A 47 -8.16 11.49 -4.06
C GLU A 47 -8.36 9.97 -3.92
N GLY A 48 -8.40 9.24 -5.03
CA GLY A 48 -8.46 7.78 -5.03
C GLY A 48 -7.25 7.13 -4.36
N LEU A 49 -6.05 7.62 -4.67
CA LEU A 49 -4.80 7.14 -4.08
C LEU A 49 -4.75 7.40 -2.57
N LEU A 50 -5.12 8.60 -2.12
CA LEU A 50 -5.20 8.95 -0.70
C LEU A 50 -6.22 8.06 0.04
N SER A 51 -7.36 7.78 -0.59
CA SER A 51 -8.37 6.86 -0.03
C SER A 51 -7.80 5.45 0.16
N ALA A 52 -6.98 4.96 -0.78
CA ALA A 52 -6.29 3.68 -0.62
C ALA A 52 -5.29 3.69 0.55
N PHE A 53 -4.59 4.81 0.79
CA PHE A 53 -3.70 4.97 1.95
C PHE A 53 -4.42 4.98 3.29
N VAL A 54 -5.72 5.25 3.34
CA VAL A 54 -6.55 5.06 4.55
C VAL A 54 -7.02 3.61 4.66
N LEU A 55 -7.53 3.04 3.58
CA LEU A 55 -8.14 1.70 3.59
C LEU A 55 -7.12 0.58 3.88
N LEU A 56 -5.92 0.63 3.27
CA LEU A 56 -4.92 -0.42 3.44
C LEU A 56 -4.41 -0.57 4.88
N PRO A 57 -4.05 0.50 5.62
CA PRO A 57 -3.72 0.42 7.03
C PRO A 57 -4.87 -0.10 7.88
N LEU A 58 -6.12 0.32 7.61
CA LEU A 58 -7.30 -0.14 8.34
C LEU A 58 -7.52 -1.64 8.19
N ILE A 59 -7.42 -2.18 6.98
CA ILE A 59 -7.54 -3.64 6.74
C ILE A 59 -6.47 -4.40 7.53
N LYS A 60 -5.22 -3.92 7.54
CA LYS A 60 -4.14 -4.52 8.35
C LYS A 60 -4.41 -4.38 9.85
N ALA A 61 -4.90 -3.24 10.32
CA ALA A 61 -5.23 -3.01 11.71
C ALA A 61 -6.33 -3.96 12.20
N ILE A 62 -7.37 -4.19 11.39
CA ILE A 62 -8.45 -5.16 11.69
C ILE A 62 -7.85 -6.57 11.84
N ARG A 63 -6.96 -6.98 10.92
CA ARG A 63 -6.27 -8.29 10.99
C ARG A 63 -5.43 -8.41 12.27
N TYR A 64 -4.69 -7.37 12.64
CA TYR A 64 -3.90 -7.36 13.88
C TYR A 64 -4.77 -7.35 15.13
N HIS A 65 -5.88 -6.63 15.10
CA HIS A 65 -6.83 -6.62 16.22
C HIS A 65 -7.45 -8.00 16.46
N LYS A 66 -7.83 -8.71 15.38
CA LYS A 66 -8.29 -10.09 15.46
C LYS A 66 -7.21 -11.02 16.04
N ALA A 67 -5.95 -10.88 15.60
CA ALA A 67 -4.85 -11.69 16.10
C ALA A 67 -4.53 -11.43 17.59
N GLN A 68 -4.81 -10.25 18.12
CA GLN A 68 -4.65 -9.97 19.55
C GLN A 68 -5.65 -10.70 20.44
N LYS A 69 -6.84 -11.01 19.92
CA LYS A 69 -7.93 -11.67 20.66
C LYS A 69 -7.90 -13.19 20.56
N ASP A 70 -7.27 -13.73 19.51
CA ASP A 70 -7.23 -15.15 19.21
C ASP A 70 -5.78 -15.62 19.10
N GLU A 71 -5.37 -16.53 19.98
CA GLU A 71 -4.00 -17.05 20.02
C GLU A 71 -3.67 -17.88 18.78
N THR A 72 -4.63 -18.57 18.19
CA THR A 72 -4.44 -19.33 16.95
C THR A 72 -4.17 -18.40 15.76
N ALA A 73 -4.92 -17.29 15.67
CA ALA A 73 -4.70 -16.25 14.68
C ALA A 73 -3.35 -15.56 14.89
N LEU A 74 -2.92 -15.35 16.14
CA LEU A 74 -1.62 -14.76 16.48
C LEU A 74 -0.47 -15.67 16.03
N ARG A 75 -0.54 -16.97 16.29
CA ARG A 75 0.45 -17.96 15.84
C ARG A 75 0.53 -18.02 14.32
N LYS A 76 -0.63 -18.05 13.65
CA LYS A 76 -0.68 -18.04 12.19
C LYS A 76 -0.01 -16.78 11.62
N LEU A 77 -0.31 -15.61 12.19
CA LEU A 77 0.30 -14.35 11.77
C LEU A 77 1.81 -14.35 11.97
N TYR A 78 2.29 -14.85 13.11
CA TYR A 78 3.71 -15.00 13.41
C TYR A 78 4.42 -15.89 12.39
N ASN A 79 3.85 -17.07 12.11
CA ASN A 79 4.41 -18.00 11.13
C ASN A 79 4.43 -17.41 9.73
N ASP A 80 3.35 -16.72 9.33
CA ASP A 80 3.27 -16.04 8.03
C ASP A 80 4.33 -14.93 7.86
N GLU A 81 4.61 -14.16 8.92
CA GLU A 81 5.60 -13.09 8.90
C GLU A 81 7.05 -13.60 8.95
N ASN A 82 7.27 -14.76 9.57
CA ASN A 82 8.59 -15.37 9.73
C ASN A 82 8.89 -16.49 8.73
N ASP A 83 7.98 -16.75 7.80
CA ASP A 83 8.16 -17.73 6.74
C ASP A 83 9.32 -17.32 5.82
N GLU A 84 10.46 -18.01 5.96
CA GLU A 84 11.69 -17.75 5.19
C GLU A 84 11.48 -18.02 3.70
N ARG A 85 10.66 -19.02 3.34
CA ARG A 85 10.31 -19.32 1.96
C ARG A 85 9.62 -18.14 1.31
N LYS A 86 8.62 -17.53 1.98
CA LYS A 86 7.92 -16.35 1.48
C LYS A 86 8.84 -15.15 1.34
N LYS A 87 9.75 -14.94 2.29
CA LYS A 87 10.76 -13.87 2.24
C LYS A 87 11.69 -14.06 1.05
N PHE A 88 12.19 -15.28 0.86
CA PHE A 88 13.07 -15.64 -0.25
C PHE A 88 12.39 -15.43 -1.61
N ILE A 89 11.14 -15.92 -1.78
CA ILE A 89 10.37 -15.74 -3.01
C ILE A 89 10.17 -14.25 -3.31
N ARG A 90 9.84 -13.45 -2.30
CA ARG A 90 9.65 -12.00 -2.45
C ARG A 90 10.92 -11.29 -2.91
N GLN A 91 12.08 -11.66 -2.35
CA GLN A 91 13.37 -11.11 -2.76
C GLN A 91 13.74 -11.54 -4.18
N LYS A 92 13.66 -12.84 -4.47
CA LYS A 92 14.02 -13.41 -5.76
C LYS A 92 13.13 -12.93 -6.92
N SER A 93 11.86 -12.62 -6.64
CA SER A 93 10.94 -12.04 -7.63
C SER A 93 11.18 -10.56 -7.92
N GLY A 94 12.14 -9.89 -7.26
CA GLY A 94 12.39 -8.46 -7.42
C GLY A 94 11.25 -7.56 -6.96
N MET A 95 10.27 -8.11 -6.26
CA MET A 95 9.05 -7.40 -5.85
C MET A 95 9.31 -6.09 -5.08
N PRO A 96 10.26 -6.04 -4.12
CA PRO A 96 10.52 -4.79 -3.39
C PRO A 96 11.00 -3.66 -4.31
N LEU A 97 11.89 -3.96 -5.26
CA LEU A 97 12.39 -2.98 -6.21
C LEU A 97 11.27 -2.49 -7.15
N MET A 98 10.47 -3.41 -7.68
CA MET A 98 9.35 -3.06 -8.56
C MET A 98 8.29 -2.22 -7.84
N GLN A 99 8.04 -2.46 -6.55
CA GLN A 99 7.12 -1.62 -5.75
C GLN A 99 7.66 -0.20 -5.57
N ILE A 100 8.95 -0.05 -5.29
CA ILE A 100 9.58 1.27 -5.11
C ILE A 100 9.56 2.04 -6.42
N THR A 101 9.99 1.42 -7.53
CA THR A 101 10.02 2.09 -8.84
C THR A 101 8.63 2.46 -9.35
N SER A 102 7.62 1.59 -9.17
CA SER A 102 6.23 1.93 -9.50
C SER A 102 5.70 3.09 -8.65
N GLY A 103 6.05 3.13 -7.36
CA GLY A 103 5.71 4.25 -6.48
C GLY A 103 6.33 5.56 -6.94
N LEU A 104 7.60 5.54 -7.34
CA LEU A 104 8.29 6.71 -7.90
C LEU A 104 7.67 7.17 -9.22
N MET A 105 7.28 6.24 -10.11
CA MET A 105 6.59 6.56 -11.37
C MET A 105 5.25 7.25 -11.11
N ILE A 106 4.46 6.75 -10.17
CA ILE A 106 3.17 7.36 -9.80
C ILE A 106 3.40 8.75 -9.21
N PHE A 107 4.38 8.90 -8.32
CA PHE A 107 4.70 10.19 -7.71
C PHE A 107 5.14 11.22 -8.75
N ALA A 108 6.06 10.86 -9.66
CA ALA A 108 6.48 11.71 -10.77
C ALA A 108 5.31 12.04 -11.70
N GLY A 109 4.46 11.05 -12.01
CA GLY A 109 3.26 11.22 -12.81
C GLY A 109 2.30 12.25 -12.25
N ILE A 110 2.06 12.24 -10.93
CA ILE A 110 1.22 13.22 -10.26
C ILE A 110 1.78 14.63 -10.42
N ILE A 111 3.08 14.83 -10.20
CA ILE A 111 3.70 16.17 -10.32
C ILE A 111 3.60 16.69 -11.76
N ILE A 112 4.00 15.88 -12.74
CA ILE A 112 4.04 16.26 -14.14
C ILE A 112 2.63 16.34 -14.74
N GLY A 113 1.70 15.56 -14.22
CA GLY A 113 0.33 15.45 -14.72
C GLY A 113 -0.47 16.74 -14.69
N TYR A 114 -0.16 17.66 -13.78
CA TYR A 114 -0.75 19.00 -13.76
C TYR A 114 -0.33 19.85 -14.95
N VAL A 115 0.82 19.56 -15.55
CA VAL A 115 1.34 20.26 -16.75
C VAL A 115 0.98 19.49 -18.02
N ASN A 116 1.14 18.16 -17.99
CA ASN A 116 0.90 17.32 -19.17
C ASN A 116 0.21 15.99 -18.78
N LYS A 117 -1.08 15.90 -19.12
CA LYS A 117 -1.91 14.71 -18.83
C LYS A 117 -1.43 13.46 -19.55
N THR A 118 -0.87 13.56 -20.75
CA THR A 118 -0.38 12.41 -21.52
C THR A 118 0.76 11.71 -20.77
N ILE A 119 1.71 12.48 -20.22
CA ILE A 119 2.81 11.94 -19.43
C ILE A 119 2.29 11.27 -18.15
N PHE A 120 1.28 11.87 -17.51
CA PHE A 120 0.63 11.27 -16.35
C PHE A 120 0.06 9.89 -16.67
N TYR A 121 -0.73 9.75 -17.71
CA TYR A 121 -1.31 8.47 -18.11
C TYR A 121 -0.25 7.43 -18.45
N THR A 122 0.77 7.82 -19.22
CA THR A 122 1.85 6.89 -19.60
C THR A 122 2.60 6.35 -18.38
N LEU A 123 2.90 7.20 -17.39
CA LEU A 123 3.58 6.78 -16.16
C LEU A 123 2.69 5.90 -15.27
N VAL A 124 1.40 6.20 -15.16
CA VAL A 124 0.45 5.38 -14.40
C VAL A 124 0.28 4.01 -15.06
N PHE A 125 0.09 3.94 -16.38
CA PHE A 125 0.00 2.66 -17.10
C PHE A 125 1.30 1.85 -17.00
N ALA A 126 2.46 2.48 -17.10
CA ALA A 126 3.76 1.82 -16.93
C ALA A 126 3.90 1.25 -15.51
N ALA A 127 3.53 1.99 -14.47
CA ALA A 127 3.54 1.51 -13.10
C ALA A 127 2.58 0.32 -12.89
N MET A 128 1.37 0.36 -13.46
CA MET A 128 0.41 -0.75 -13.39
C MET A 128 0.94 -1.99 -14.11
N ALA A 129 1.51 -1.85 -15.32
CA ALA A 129 2.10 -2.95 -16.06
C ALA A 129 3.26 -3.59 -15.26
N GLN A 130 4.14 -2.77 -14.69
CA GLN A 130 5.24 -3.24 -13.86
C GLN A 130 4.76 -4.01 -12.62
N MET A 131 3.73 -3.53 -11.93
CA MET A 131 3.15 -4.23 -10.78
C MET A 131 2.49 -5.56 -11.19
N THR A 132 1.83 -5.61 -12.34
CA THR A 132 1.25 -6.84 -12.89
C THR A 132 2.33 -7.87 -13.17
N ILE A 133 3.42 -7.47 -13.82
CA ILE A 133 4.59 -8.33 -14.08
C ILE A 133 5.17 -8.85 -12.77
N ALA A 134 5.32 -7.98 -11.75
CA ALA A 134 5.82 -8.39 -10.44
C ALA A 134 4.96 -9.47 -9.78
N VAL A 135 3.63 -9.36 -9.89
CA VAL A 135 2.70 -10.37 -9.37
C VAL A 135 2.83 -11.69 -10.14
N ILE A 136 2.93 -11.64 -11.47
CA ILE A 136 3.11 -12.83 -12.32
C ILE A 136 4.41 -13.57 -11.94
N ILE A 137 5.52 -12.84 -11.86
CA ILE A 137 6.82 -13.42 -11.48
C ILE A 137 6.75 -14.04 -10.08
N LYS A 138 6.15 -13.34 -9.11
CA LYS A 138 5.98 -13.88 -7.76
C LYS A 138 5.16 -15.16 -7.75
N THR A 139 4.05 -15.21 -8.49
CA THR A 139 3.20 -16.41 -8.56
C THR A 139 3.91 -17.58 -9.23
N PHE A 140 4.74 -17.31 -10.23
CA PHE A 140 5.59 -18.31 -10.86
C PHE A 140 6.58 -18.92 -9.85
N TYR A 141 7.29 -18.08 -9.09
CA TYR A 141 8.21 -18.58 -8.06
C TYR A 141 7.50 -19.31 -6.91
N MET A 142 6.28 -18.92 -6.55
CA MET A 142 5.49 -19.63 -5.53
C MET A 142 5.10 -21.04 -5.95
N LYS A 143 4.93 -21.29 -7.27
CA LYS A 143 4.61 -22.62 -7.80
C LYS A 143 5.85 -23.50 -7.99
N LYS A 144 7.01 -22.88 -8.25
CA LYS A 144 8.25 -23.59 -8.57
C LYS A 144 9.08 -23.97 -7.32
N LEU A 145 8.96 -23.21 -6.24
CA LEU A 145 9.67 -23.39 -4.99
C LEU A 145 8.73 -23.85 -3.87
#